data_9e8a37a169af5727f70efc9a75c4fdea
#
_entry.id   9e8a37a169af5727f70efc9a75c4fdea
#
_cell.length_a   1.000
_cell.length_b   1.000
_cell.length_c   1.000
_cell.angle_alpha   90.00
_cell.angle_beta   90.00
_cell.angle_gamma   90.00
#
_symmetry.space_group_name_H-M   'P 1'
#
loop_
_entity.id
_entity.type
_entity.pdbx_description
1 polymer ?
#
loop_
_entity_poly.entity_id
_entity_poly.type
_entity_poly.pdbx_seq_one_letter_code
_entity_poly.pdbx_strand_id
1 'polypeptide(L)'
;MDSSKIKNVVNQQRKFFQTGATLPVKFRIEALKKLKANILANEKEIAAAITADLGKSETEAFMCEIGLVITEISYMLKHVRKFAKDKTVSTPLSNFPAHSFVKSSPYGNVLIMSPWNYPF
;
A
#
# COMPACT_ATOMS: atom_id res chain seq x y z
N MET A 1 4.56 -10.39 -21.64
CA MET A 1 3.54 -9.31 -21.48
C MET A 1 3.87 -8.20 -22.47
N ASP A 2 2.92 -7.77 -23.31
CA ASP A 2 3.19 -6.78 -24.35
C ASP A 2 3.41 -5.38 -23.72
N SER A 3 4.47 -4.68 -24.17
CA SER A 3 4.85 -3.33 -23.71
C SER A 3 3.70 -2.31 -23.87
N SER A 4 2.86 -2.47 -24.89
CA SER A 4 1.70 -1.62 -25.14
C SER A 4 0.62 -1.77 -24.05
N LYS A 5 0.39 -3.00 -23.57
CA LYS A 5 -0.55 -3.30 -22.46
C LYS A 5 -0.08 -2.70 -21.16
N ILE A 6 1.22 -2.81 -20.85
CA ILE A 6 1.79 -2.20 -19.63
C ILE A 6 1.62 -0.69 -19.66
N LYS A 7 1.97 -0.03 -20.77
CA LYS A 7 1.81 1.41 -20.93
C LYS A 7 0.36 1.87 -20.75
N ASN A 8 -0.59 1.10 -21.31
CA ASN A 8 -2.02 1.40 -21.15
C ASN A 8 -2.47 1.32 -19.68
N VAL A 9 -2.11 0.24 -18.96
CA VAL A 9 -2.42 0.09 -17.53
C VAL A 9 -1.86 1.25 -16.71
N VAL A 10 -0.57 1.59 -16.89
CA VAL A 10 0.06 2.71 -16.19
C VAL A 10 -0.63 4.04 -16.50
N ASN A 11 -1.02 4.27 -17.75
CA ASN A 11 -1.74 5.49 -18.12
C ASN A 11 -3.14 5.57 -17.50
N GLN A 12 -3.86 4.44 -17.40
CA GLN A 12 -5.15 4.38 -16.70
C GLN A 12 -5.00 4.67 -15.22
N GLN A 13 -3.97 4.11 -14.57
CA GLN A 13 -3.66 4.38 -13.16
C GLN A 13 -3.32 5.86 -12.94
N ARG A 14 -2.53 6.48 -13.84
CA ARG A 14 -2.23 7.92 -13.77
C ARG A 14 -3.49 8.77 -13.86
N LYS A 15 -4.36 8.49 -14.84
CA LYS A 15 -5.64 9.19 -14.98
C LYS A 15 -6.49 9.05 -13.72
N PHE A 16 -6.57 7.83 -13.16
CA PHE A 16 -7.30 7.60 -11.91
C PHE A 16 -6.69 8.37 -10.73
N PHE A 17 -5.36 8.36 -10.59
CA PHE A 17 -4.69 9.15 -9.55
C PHE A 17 -4.96 10.65 -9.68
N GLN A 18 -4.94 11.18 -10.92
CA GLN A 18 -5.21 12.60 -11.19
C GLN A 18 -6.64 13.03 -10.82
N THR A 19 -7.59 12.12 -10.72
CA THR A 19 -8.95 12.45 -10.21
C THR A 19 -8.95 12.84 -8.73
N GLY A 20 -7.86 12.59 -7.99
CA GLY A 20 -7.78 12.78 -6.55
C GLY A 20 -8.52 11.74 -5.71
N ALA A 21 -9.15 10.74 -6.32
CA ALA A 21 -9.96 9.74 -5.62
C ALA A 21 -9.18 8.98 -4.52
N THR A 22 -7.86 8.83 -4.67
CA THR A 22 -6.99 8.14 -3.71
C THR A 22 -6.48 9.04 -2.57
N LEU A 23 -6.69 10.36 -2.64
CA LEU A 23 -6.19 11.31 -1.65
C LEU A 23 -6.90 11.22 -0.29
N PRO A 24 -8.24 11.04 -0.21
CA PRO A 24 -8.93 10.92 1.07
C PRO A 24 -8.42 9.72 1.88
N VAL A 25 -8.07 9.95 3.14
CA VAL A 25 -7.59 8.89 4.04
C VAL A 25 -8.63 7.78 4.20
N LYS A 26 -9.92 8.13 4.17
CA LYS A 26 -11.03 7.15 4.24
C LYS A 26 -10.94 6.14 3.10
N PHE A 27 -10.72 6.59 1.86
CA PHE A 27 -10.55 5.72 0.69
C PHE A 27 -9.41 4.70 0.91
N ARG A 28 -8.25 5.18 1.38
CA ARG A 28 -7.09 4.32 1.65
C ARG A 28 -7.34 3.29 2.74
N ILE A 29 -8.04 3.67 3.81
CA ILE A 29 -8.45 2.76 4.89
C ILE A 29 -9.38 1.67 4.35
N GLU A 30 -10.39 2.02 3.57
CA GLU A 30 -11.32 1.06 2.99
C GLU A 30 -10.64 0.11 2.01
N ALA A 31 -9.70 0.61 1.19
CA ALA A 31 -8.90 -0.22 0.30
C ALA A 31 -8.03 -1.23 1.08
N LEU A 32 -7.34 -0.80 2.15
CA LEU A 32 -6.54 -1.69 3.00
C LEU A 32 -7.40 -2.73 3.72
N LYS A 33 -8.60 -2.36 4.20
CA LYS A 33 -9.53 -3.31 4.82
C LYS A 33 -9.99 -4.37 3.83
N LYS A 34 -10.35 -3.97 2.60
CA LYS A 34 -10.74 -4.90 1.54
C LYS A 34 -9.60 -5.84 1.17
N LEU A 35 -8.37 -5.31 1.02
CA LEU A 35 -7.20 -6.13 0.75
C LEU A 35 -6.99 -7.17 1.85
N LYS A 36 -6.99 -6.75 3.12
CA LYS A 36 -6.84 -7.67 4.26
C LYS A 36 -7.93 -8.75 4.27
N ALA A 37 -9.18 -8.38 4.07
CA ALA A 37 -10.29 -9.32 4.05
C ALA A 37 -10.15 -10.35 2.91
N ASN A 38 -9.74 -9.91 1.72
CA ASN A 38 -9.52 -10.79 0.58
C ASN A 38 -8.35 -11.76 0.82
N ILE A 39 -7.25 -11.30 1.41
CA ILE A 39 -6.12 -12.18 1.76
C ILE A 39 -6.57 -13.25 2.74
N LEU A 40 -7.27 -12.87 3.81
CA LEU A 40 -7.78 -13.83 4.81
C LEU A 40 -8.80 -14.81 4.21
N ALA A 41 -9.66 -14.36 3.31
CA ALA A 41 -10.65 -15.22 2.66
C ALA A 41 -10.01 -16.26 1.70
N ASN A 42 -8.84 -15.92 1.13
CA ASN A 42 -8.14 -16.77 0.15
C ASN A 42 -6.84 -17.35 0.72
N GLU A 43 -6.64 -17.35 2.04
CA GLU A 43 -5.39 -17.75 2.70
C GLU A 43 -4.91 -19.15 2.26
N LYS A 44 -5.83 -20.13 2.21
CA LYS A 44 -5.50 -21.50 1.80
C LYS A 44 -5.09 -21.59 0.33
N GLU A 45 -5.74 -20.86 -0.54
CA GLU A 45 -5.41 -20.83 -1.98
C GLU A 45 -4.04 -20.18 -2.20
N ILE A 46 -3.74 -19.08 -1.49
CA ILE A 46 -2.45 -18.41 -1.53
C ILE A 46 -1.35 -19.34 -1.01
N ALA A 47 -1.56 -19.99 0.14
CA ALA A 47 -0.61 -20.94 0.70
C ALA A 47 -0.34 -22.11 -0.26
N ALA A 48 -1.39 -22.68 -0.87
CA ALA A 48 -1.26 -23.75 -1.87
C ALA A 48 -0.45 -23.31 -3.10
N ALA A 49 -0.65 -22.09 -3.58
CA ALA A 49 0.12 -21.52 -4.68
C ALA A 49 1.61 -21.36 -4.32
N ILE A 50 1.92 -20.86 -3.12
CA ILE A 50 3.29 -20.73 -2.61
C ILE A 50 3.95 -22.11 -2.48
N THR A 51 3.21 -23.11 -1.97
CA THR A 51 3.69 -24.50 -1.87
C THR A 51 3.99 -25.08 -3.23
N ALA A 52 3.10 -24.86 -4.21
CA ALA A 52 3.27 -25.38 -5.59
C ALA A 52 4.48 -24.76 -6.30
N ASP A 53 4.76 -23.48 -6.04
CA ASP A 53 5.85 -22.74 -6.71
C ASP A 53 7.21 -22.95 -6.03
N LEU A 54 7.26 -22.94 -4.70
CA LEU A 54 8.50 -22.92 -3.91
C LEU A 54 8.70 -24.13 -2.99
N GLY A 55 7.74 -25.05 -2.89
CA GLY A 55 7.80 -26.22 -2.01
C GLY A 55 7.70 -25.86 -0.51
N LYS A 56 7.30 -24.65 -0.14
CA LYS A 56 7.12 -24.24 1.25
C LYS A 56 5.93 -24.96 1.87
N SER A 57 6.03 -25.34 3.15
CA SER A 57 4.89 -25.85 3.91
C SER A 57 3.84 -24.75 4.12
N GLU A 58 2.58 -25.12 4.38
CA GLU A 58 1.53 -24.12 4.69
C GLU A 58 1.92 -23.23 5.87
N THR A 59 2.53 -23.82 6.91
CA THR A 59 3.01 -23.08 8.09
C THR A 59 4.08 -22.06 7.71
N GLU A 60 5.04 -22.46 6.88
CA GLU A 60 6.10 -21.57 6.41
C GLU A 60 5.56 -20.46 5.51
N ALA A 61 4.66 -20.80 4.56
CA ALA A 61 3.99 -19.83 3.72
C ALA A 61 3.22 -18.78 4.54
N PHE A 62 2.53 -19.22 5.60
CA PHE A 62 1.84 -18.30 6.50
C PHE A 62 2.82 -17.43 7.30
N MET A 63 3.79 -18.06 8.00
CA MET A 63 4.68 -17.33 8.90
C MET A 63 5.62 -16.35 8.19
N CYS A 64 6.11 -16.71 7.01
CA CYS A 64 7.15 -15.96 6.31
C CYS A 64 6.59 -15.01 5.23
N GLU A 65 5.32 -15.16 4.82
CA GLU A 65 4.72 -14.36 3.77
C GLU A 65 3.35 -13.83 4.17
N ILE A 66 2.30 -14.65 4.19
CA ILE A 66 0.91 -14.21 4.38
C ILE A 66 0.72 -13.44 5.68
N GLY A 67 1.22 -13.99 6.79
CA GLY A 67 1.11 -13.38 8.12
C GLY A 67 1.85 -12.05 8.23
N LEU A 68 3.00 -11.91 7.56
CA LEU A 68 3.75 -10.65 7.53
C LEU A 68 2.97 -9.57 6.80
N VAL A 69 2.40 -9.88 5.64
CA VAL A 69 1.57 -8.93 4.86
C VAL A 69 0.34 -8.50 5.67
N ILE A 70 -0.37 -9.44 6.31
CA ILE A 70 -1.52 -9.14 7.18
C ILE A 70 -1.12 -8.23 8.34
N THR A 71 0.05 -8.48 8.94
CA THR A 71 0.58 -7.68 10.04
C THR A 71 0.89 -6.25 9.59
N GLU A 72 1.54 -6.10 8.43
CA GLU A 72 1.87 -4.80 7.87
C GLU A 72 0.62 -4.00 7.47
N ILE A 73 -0.37 -4.65 6.86
CA ILE A 73 -1.67 -3.99 6.58
C ILE A 73 -2.33 -3.53 7.88
N SER A 74 -2.26 -4.34 8.94
CA SER A 74 -2.84 -3.98 10.24
C SER A 74 -2.12 -2.80 10.87
N TYR A 75 -0.79 -2.74 10.74
CA TYR A 75 0.02 -1.61 11.17
C TYR A 75 -0.36 -0.34 10.38
N MET A 76 -0.45 -0.43 9.07
CA MET A 76 -0.85 0.71 8.23
C MET A 76 -2.25 1.20 8.56
N LEU A 77 -3.22 0.31 8.81
CA LEU A 77 -4.59 0.68 9.22
C LEU A 77 -4.60 1.51 10.51
N LYS A 78 -3.70 1.21 11.46
CA LYS A 78 -3.56 1.96 12.71
C LYS A 78 -2.90 3.33 12.51
N HIS A 79 -1.98 3.46 11.57
CA HIS A 79 -1.08 4.60 11.47
C HIS A 79 -1.35 5.53 10.28
N VAL A 80 -2.06 5.08 9.23
CA VAL A 80 -2.27 5.86 7.99
C VAL A 80 -2.85 7.26 8.24
N ARG A 81 -3.73 7.41 9.24
CA ARG A 81 -4.27 8.72 9.63
C ARG A 81 -3.18 9.66 10.15
N LYS A 82 -2.25 9.12 10.96
CA LYS A 82 -1.11 9.88 11.49
C LYS A 82 -0.14 10.26 10.39
N PHE A 83 0.17 9.34 9.48
CA PHE A 83 1.09 9.56 8.36
C PHE A 83 0.56 10.59 7.35
N ALA A 84 -0.76 10.71 7.23
CA ALA A 84 -1.42 11.65 6.32
C ALA A 84 -1.64 13.05 6.92
N LYS A 85 -1.35 13.27 8.21
CA LYS A 85 -1.50 14.59 8.84
C LYS A 85 -0.37 15.52 8.46
N ASP A 86 -0.72 16.80 8.28
CA ASP A 86 0.25 17.84 8.17
C ASP A 86 1.03 17.98 9.49
N LYS A 87 2.32 18.18 9.40
CA LYS A 87 3.21 18.36 10.56
C LYS A 87 3.53 19.84 10.71
N THR A 88 2.99 20.50 11.74
CA THR A 88 3.31 21.87 12.07
C THR A 88 4.79 21.99 12.41
N VAL A 89 5.43 23.02 11.89
CA VAL A 89 6.83 23.37 12.16
C VAL A 89 6.92 24.81 12.61
N SER A 90 8.06 25.21 13.19
CA SER A 90 8.29 26.57 13.65
C SER A 90 8.21 27.55 12.48
N THR A 91 7.49 28.65 12.70
CA THR A 91 7.40 29.76 11.74
C THR A 91 8.24 30.92 12.27
N PRO A 92 9.17 31.51 11.49
CA PRO A 92 9.91 32.70 11.91
C PRO A 92 8.95 33.82 12.26
N LEU A 93 9.28 34.56 13.32
CA LEU A 93 8.46 35.68 13.83
C LEU A 93 8.23 36.77 12.77
N SER A 94 9.18 36.95 11.86
CA SER A 94 9.08 37.87 10.71
C SER A 94 7.90 37.55 9.76
N ASN A 95 7.39 36.31 9.81
CA ASN A 95 6.28 35.88 8.96
C ASN A 95 4.93 35.88 9.72
N PHE A 96 4.86 36.41 10.92
CA PHE A 96 3.59 36.51 11.64
C PHE A 96 2.55 37.32 10.85
N PRO A 97 1.29 36.84 10.76
CA PRO A 97 0.64 35.74 11.47
C PRO A 97 0.60 34.38 10.68
N ALA A 98 1.55 34.11 9.81
CA ALA A 98 1.60 32.89 9.01
C ALA A 98 1.83 31.64 9.89
N HIS A 99 1.41 30.48 9.38
CA HIS A 99 1.67 29.16 9.96
C HIS A 99 2.42 28.28 8.96
N SER A 100 3.50 27.65 9.42
CA SER A 100 4.33 26.75 8.61
C SER A 100 4.02 25.28 8.92
N PHE A 101 3.96 24.47 7.89
CA PHE A 101 3.75 23.03 8.05
C PHE A 101 4.41 22.25 6.91
N VAL A 102 4.72 20.98 7.19
CA VAL A 102 5.17 20.00 6.20
C VAL A 102 3.98 19.11 5.85
N LYS A 103 3.66 19.04 4.58
CA LYS A 103 2.57 18.20 4.04
C LYS A 103 3.13 16.99 3.31
N SER A 104 2.69 15.79 3.72
CA SER A 104 3.00 14.57 2.99
C SER A 104 2.21 14.52 1.68
N SER A 105 2.90 14.35 0.57
CA SER A 105 2.30 14.22 -0.77
C SER A 105 2.57 12.82 -1.32
N PRO A 106 1.56 12.14 -1.92
CA PRO A 106 1.77 10.83 -2.52
C PRO A 106 2.60 10.93 -3.81
N TYR A 107 3.45 9.94 -4.05
CA TYR A 107 4.24 9.84 -5.30
C TYR A 107 3.37 9.58 -6.54
N GLY A 108 2.15 9.08 -6.38
CA GLY A 108 1.29 8.66 -7.48
C GLY A 108 1.49 7.19 -7.82
N ASN A 109 1.83 6.89 -9.06
CA ASN A 109 2.07 5.52 -9.48
C ASN A 109 3.41 5.00 -8.97
N VAL A 110 3.40 3.81 -8.38
CA VAL A 110 4.57 3.15 -7.81
C VAL A 110 4.69 1.76 -8.44
N LEU A 111 5.90 1.34 -8.75
CA LEU A 111 6.21 -0.04 -9.11
C LEU A 111 6.71 -0.77 -7.87
N ILE A 112 6.10 -1.91 -7.58
CA ILE A 112 6.54 -2.83 -6.53
C ILE A 112 7.06 -4.09 -7.22
N MET A 113 8.30 -4.48 -6.90
CA MET A 113 8.90 -5.73 -7.37
C MET A 113 9.21 -6.58 -6.15
N SER A 114 8.42 -7.65 -5.96
CA SER A 114 8.70 -8.64 -4.92
C SER A 114 9.85 -9.54 -5.33
N PRO A 115 10.68 -10.02 -4.38
CA PRO A 115 11.67 -11.04 -4.66
C PRO A 115 10.99 -12.38 -4.93
N TRP A 116 11.46 -13.11 -5.93
CA TRP A 116 10.85 -14.38 -6.33
C TRP A 116 10.97 -15.53 -5.33
N ASN A 117 11.80 -15.41 -4.30
CA ASN A 117 11.86 -16.36 -3.18
C ASN A 117 10.87 -16.04 -2.04
N TYR A 118 10.24 -14.87 -2.10
CA TYR A 118 9.12 -14.42 -1.25
C TYR A 118 8.13 -13.65 -2.13
N PRO A 119 7.36 -14.36 -3.00
CA PRO A 119 6.56 -13.73 -4.05
C PRO A 119 5.30 -13.05 -3.54
N PHE A 120 4.79 -13.39 -2.36
CA PHE A 120 3.59 -12.81 -1.77
C PHE A 120 3.93 -11.66 -0.84
#